data_918aad72477638f5fef9c71bdbac538b
#
_entry.id   918aad72477638f5fef9c71bdbac538b
#
_cell.length_a   1.000
_cell.length_b   1.000
_cell.length_c   1.000
_cell.angle_alpha   90.00
_cell.angle_beta   90.00
_cell.angle_gamma   90.00
#
_symmetry.space_group_name_H-M   'P 1'
#
loop_
_entity.id
_entity.type
_entity.pdbx_description
1 polymer ?
#
loop_
_entity_poly.entity_id
_entity_poly.type
_entity_poly.pdbx_seq_one_letter_code
_entity_poly.pdbx_strand_id
1 'polypeptide(L)'
;MSKRTVIVSGGMLEEDFVLPILKDEDTEFIIGVDRGLVFLYDHGIKPDYIVGDFDSTPERLVAYYREEVNVPIREFNPVKDASDTEIALRLCLDMRRKEIWILGGTG
;
A
#
# COMPACT_ATOMS: atom_id res chain seq x y z
N MET A 1 0.56 -19.97 -13.06
CA MET A 1 1.38 -18.84 -12.65
C MET A 1 0.75 -18.12 -11.48
N SER A 2 1.53 -17.92 -10.44
CA SER A 2 1.00 -17.28 -9.24
C SER A 2 1.04 -15.77 -9.38
N LYS A 3 -0.06 -15.14 -9.05
CA LYS A 3 -0.14 -13.68 -8.98
C LYS A 3 0.15 -13.26 -7.55
N ARG A 4 0.76 -12.11 -7.38
CA ARG A 4 1.15 -11.62 -6.07
C ARG A 4 0.43 -10.34 -5.70
N THR A 5 0.26 -10.15 -4.40
CA THR A 5 -0.22 -8.90 -3.82
C THR A 5 0.97 -8.24 -3.12
N VAL A 6 1.18 -6.95 -3.37
CA VAL A 6 2.30 -6.23 -2.80
C VAL A 6 1.78 -5.14 -1.88
N ILE A 7 2.26 -5.15 -0.64
CA ILE A 7 1.96 -4.11 0.34
C ILE A 7 3.16 -3.17 0.40
N VAL A 8 2.95 -1.90 0.05
CA VAL A 8 4.00 -0.89 0.07
C VAL A 8 3.82 -0.06 1.32
N SER A 9 4.67 -0.32 2.30
CA SER A 9 4.65 0.37 3.59
C SER A 9 5.66 1.52 3.60
N GLY A 10 5.60 2.37 4.64
CA GLY A 10 6.40 3.58 4.69
C GLY A 10 7.82 3.46 5.21
N GLY A 11 8.32 2.24 5.33
CA GLY A 11 9.70 2.04 5.75
C GLY A 11 10.68 2.33 4.63
N MET A 12 11.89 1.79 4.73
CA MET A 12 12.93 2.04 3.74
C MET A 12 12.56 1.36 2.40
N LEU A 13 12.36 2.17 1.37
CA LEU A 13 11.99 1.70 0.04
C LEU A 13 13.08 2.08 -0.96
N GLU A 14 13.74 1.07 -1.52
CA GLU A 14 14.78 1.29 -2.52
C GLU A 14 14.17 1.15 -3.92
N GLU A 15 14.27 2.23 -4.71
CA GLU A 15 13.68 2.27 -6.05
C GLU A 15 14.13 1.10 -6.92
N ASP A 16 15.42 0.82 -6.94
CA ASP A 16 15.98 -0.22 -7.79
C ASP A 16 15.46 -1.60 -7.46
N PHE A 17 15.00 -1.81 -6.24
CA PHE A 17 14.43 -3.08 -5.81
C PHE A 17 12.92 -3.09 -5.93
N VAL A 18 12.27 -2.01 -5.54
CA VAL A 18 10.82 -1.94 -5.42
C VAL A 18 10.12 -1.78 -6.77
N LEU A 19 10.63 -0.90 -7.62
CA LEU A 19 9.97 -0.61 -8.89
C LEU A 19 9.84 -1.83 -9.80
N PRO A 20 10.86 -2.68 -9.96
CA PRO A 20 10.70 -3.88 -10.79
C PRO A 20 9.61 -4.80 -10.26
N ILE A 21 9.46 -4.90 -8.93
CA ILE A 21 8.43 -5.73 -8.32
C ILE A 21 7.04 -5.16 -8.61
N LEU A 22 6.88 -3.85 -8.46
CA LEU A 22 5.58 -3.21 -8.68
C LEU A 22 5.16 -3.22 -10.16
N LYS A 23 6.12 -3.20 -11.05
CA LYS A 23 5.86 -3.20 -12.49
C LYS A 23 5.84 -4.59 -13.10
N ASP A 24 6.11 -5.61 -12.30
CA ASP A 24 6.08 -6.98 -12.76
C ASP A 24 4.65 -7.41 -13.10
N GLU A 25 4.48 -8.13 -14.20
CA GLU A 25 3.15 -8.57 -14.61
C GLU A 25 2.51 -9.58 -13.64
N ASP A 26 3.30 -10.20 -12.77
CA ASP A 26 2.77 -11.08 -11.73
C ASP A 26 2.20 -10.30 -10.54
N THR A 27 2.47 -9.01 -10.44
CA THR A 27 1.90 -8.16 -9.40
C THR A 27 0.51 -7.73 -9.84
N GLU A 28 -0.52 -8.33 -9.24
CA GLU A 28 -1.89 -8.06 -9.63
C GLU A 28 -2.64 -7.10 -8.71
N PHE A 29 -2.14 -6.88 -7.48
CA PHE A 29 -2.82 -6.05 -6.51
C PHE A 29 -1.80 -5.32 -5.66
N ILE A 30 -1.95 -4.02 -5.53
CA ILE A 30 -1.02 -3.17 -4.77
C ILE A 30 -1.79 -2.43 -3.68
N ILE A 31 -1.32 -2.56 -2.44
CA ILE A 31 -1.88 -1.84 -1.30
C ILE A 31 -0.87 -0.82 -0.83
N GLY A 32 -1.25 0.45 -0.86
CA GLY A 32 -0.43 1.53 -0.32
C GLY A 32 -0.77 1.76 1.14
N VAL A 33 0.25 1.82 2.00
CA VAL A 33 0.07 1.96 3.43
C VAL A 33 0.79 3.21 3.90
N ASP A 34 0.05 4.19 4.40
CA ASP A 34 0.59 5.43 4.94
C ASP A 34 1.64 6.08 4.03
N ARG A 35 2.88 6.19 4.50
CA ARG A 35 3.96 6.80 3.74
C ARG A 35 4.31 6.06 2.45
N GLY A 36 3.97 4.79 2.37
CA GLY A 36 4.15 4.05 1.13
C GLY A 36 3.38 4.67 -0.02
N LEU A 37 2.31 5.39 0.31
CA LEU A 37 1.53 6.10 -0.68
C LEU A 37 2.34 7.21 -1.36
N VAL A 38 3.22 7.88 -0.62
CA VAL A 38 4.09 8.92 -1.17
C VAL A 38 5.02 8.31 -2.22
N PHE A 39 5.60 7.15 -1.92
CA PHE A 39 6.46 6.46 -2.87
C PHE A 39 5.71 6.13 -4.17
N LEU A 40 4.50 5.61 -4.03
CA LEU A 40 3.68 5.27 -5.19
C LEU A 40 3.33 6.50 -6.02
N TYR A 41 3.01 7.59 -5.35
CA TYR A 41 2.68 8.84 -6.04
C TYR A 41 3.89 9.40 -6.80
N ASP A 42 5.04 9.41 -6.14
CA ASP A 42 6.27 9.96 -6.73
C ASP A 42 6.70 9.18 -7.98
N HIS A 43 6.34 7.93 -8.06
CA HIS A 43 6.70 7.08 -9.20
C HIS A 43 5.53 6.81 -10.16
N GLY A 44 4.42 7.51 -9.97
CA GLY A 44 3.27 7.39 -10.87
C GLY A 44 2.60 6.03 -10.85
N ILE A 45 2.64 5.34 -9.73
CA ILE A 45 2.05 4.01 -9.60
C ILE A 45 0.71 4.12 -8.86
N LYS A 46 -0.32 3.55 -9.45
CA LYS A 46 -1.65 3.55 -8.86
C LYS A 46 -1.83 2.32 -7.95
N PRO A 47 -2.08 2.52 -6.64
CA PRO A 47 -2.44 1.39 -5.79
C PRO A 47 -3.88 0.94 -6.05
N ASP A 48 -4.18 -0.29 -5.72
CA ASP A 48 -5.54 -0.82 -5.82
C ASP A 48 -6.33 -0.61 -4.53
N TYR A 49 -5.63 -0.37 -3.44
CA TYR A 49 -6.24 -0.14 -2.13
C TYR A 49 -5.29 0.67 -1.26
N ILE A 50 -5.83 1.45 -0.35
CA ILE A 50 -5.03 2.32 0.53
C ILE A 50 -5.47 2.09 1.97
N VAL A 51 -4.49 1.95 2.87
CA VAL A 51 -4.74 1.76 4.31
C VAL A 51 -3.85 2.72 5.09
N GLY A 52 -4.37 3.32 6.16
CA GLY A 52 -3.55 4.14 7.03
C GLY A 52 -4.35 5.04 7.95
N ASP A 53 -3.66 5.68 8.90
CA ASP A 53 -4.25 6.72 9.74
C ASP A 53 -4.02 8.11 9.13
N PHE A 54 -3.09 8.20 8.19
CA PHE A 54 -2.80 9.40 7.41
C PHE A 54 -2.24 10.58 8.21
N ASP A 55 -1.76 10.34 9.42
CA ASP A 55 -1.16 11.40 10.23
C ASP A 55 0.13 11.94 9.59
N SER A 56 0.91 11.06 8.96
CA SER A 56 2.17 11.47 8.33
C SER A 56 2.09 11.55 6.81
N THR A 57 0.92 11.35 6.23
CA THR A 57 0.73 11.44 4.78
C THR A 57 0.07 12.78 4.44
N PRO A 58 0.55 13.51 3.43
CA PRO A 58 -0.08 14.78 3.05
C PRO A 58 -1.55 14.60 2.71
N GLU A 59 -2.39 15.43 3.29
CA GLU A 59 -3.84 15.35 3.09
C GLU A 59 -4.22 15.49 1.62
N ARG A 60 -3.53 16.34 0.88
CA ARG A 60 -3.78 16.53 -0.55
C ARG A 60 -3.54 15.26 -1.35
N LEU A 61 -2.60 14.44 -0.90
CA LEU A 61 -2.27 13.19 -1.57
C LEU A 61 -3.40 12.17 -1.39
N VAL A 62 -3.92 12.09 -0.16
CA VAL A 62 -5.05 11.22 0.13
C VAL A 62 -6.28 11.65 -0.65
N ALA A 63 -6.53 12.94 -0.72
CA ALA A 63 -7.64 13.50 -1.49
C ALA A 63 -7.51 13.20 -2.98
N TYR A 64 -6.29 13.29 -3.50
CA TYR A 64 -6.03 12.98 -4.90
C TYR A 64 -6.46 11.54 -5.23
N TYR A 65 -6.02 10.58 -4.42
CA TYR A 65 -6.37 9.19 -4.66
C TYR A 65 -7.84 8.89 -4.43
N ARG A 66 -8.46 9.60 -3.51
CA ARG A 66 -9.89 9.40 -3.22
C ARG A 66 -10.77 9.97 -4.34
N GLU A 67 -10.47 11.17 -4.80
CA GLU A 67 -11.35 11.89 -5.71
C GLU A 67 -10.95 11.76 -7.19
N GLU A 68 -9.66 11.83 -7.48
CA GLU A 68 -9.19 11.82 -8.87
C GLU A 68 -8.98 10.40 -9.38
N VAL A 69 -8.43 9.53 -8.56
CA VAL A 69 -8.08 8.17 -8.97
C VAL A 69 -9.14 7.18 -8.53
N ASN A 70 -9.94 7.54 -7.55
CA ASN A 70 -11.07 6.74 -7.09
C ASN A 70 -10.64 5.40 -6.48
N VAL A 71 -9.58 5.41 -5.67
CA VAL A 71 -9.06 4.22 -5.00
C VAL A 71 -9.75 4.04 -3.66
N PRO A 72 -10.19 2.83 -3.30
CA PRO A 72 -10.76 2.59 -1.97
C PRO A 72 -9.74 2.86 -0.87
N ILE A 73 -10.17 3.55 0.17
CA ILE A 73 -9.30 3.94 1.28
C ILE A 73 -9.92 3.47 2.58
N ARG A 74 -9.11 2.79 3.40
CA ARG A 74 -9.51 2.37 4.74
C ARG A 74 -8.66 3.12 5.77
N GLU A 75 -9.29 3.99 6.54
CA GLU A 75 -8.64 4.65 7.65
C GLU A 75 -8.69 3.73 8.87
N PHE A 76 -7.65 3.80 9.71
CA PHE A 76 -7.65 3.06 10.96
C PHE A 76 -7.25 3.98 12.09
N ASN A 77 -7.60 3.57 13.32
CA ASN A 77 -7.27 4.32 14.52
C ASN A 77 -6.10 3.64 15.21
N PRO A 78 -4.91 4.27 15.28
CA PRO A 78 -3.73 3.63 15.85
C PRO A 78 -3.86 3.30 17.35
N VAL A 79 -4.82 3.91 18.03
CA VAL A 79 -5.05 3.62 19.45
C VAL A 79 -5.85 2.33 19.64
N LYS A 80 -6.83 2.08 18.79
CA LYS A 80 -7.73 0.93 18.91
C LYS A 80 -7.40 -0.22 17.97
N ASP A 81 -6.79 0.08 16.85
CA ASP A 81 -6.53 -0.91 15.83
C ASP A 81 -5.07 -1.37 15.87
N ALA A 82 -4.80 -2.46 15.17
CA ALA A 82 -3.45 -2.95 14.99
C ALA A 82 -2.65 -1.99 14.09
N SER A 83 -1.38 -2.30 13.84
CA SER A 83 -0.57 -1.49 12.93
C SER A 83 -1.16 -1.49 11.52
N ASP A 84 -0.82 -0.46 10.74
CA ASP A 84 -1.29 -0.31 9.37
C ASP A 84 -0.90 -1.52 8.50
N THR A 85 0.32 -2.02 8.67
CA THR A 85 0.78 -3.20 7.92
C THR A 85 -0.04 -4.42 8.29
N GLU A 86 -0.37 -4.59 9.57
CA GLU A 86 -1.18 -5.71 10.01
C GLU A 86 -2.59 -5.64 9.45
N ILE A 87 -3.17 -4.45 9.38
CA ILE A 87 -4.50 -4.27 8.80
C ILE A 87 -4.47 -4.61 7.32
N ALA A 88 -3.44 -4.16 6.61
CA ALA A 88 -3.29 -4.48 5.19
C ALA A 88 -3.15 -5.99 4.99
N LEU A 89 -2.40 -6.65 5.85
CA LEU A 89 -2.24 -8.10 5.78
C LEU A 89 -3.56 -8.81 6.01
N ARG A 90 -4.33 -8.37 6.99
CA ARG A 90 -5.66 -8.95 7.25
C ARG A 90 -6.60 -8.78 6.06
N LEU A 91 -6.53 -7.64 5.39
CA LEU A 91 -7.30 -7.41 4.18
C LEU A 91 -6.93 -8.41 3.09
N CYS A 92 -5.64 -8.67 2.92
CA CYS A 92 -5.18 -9.66 1.95
C CYS A 92 -5.72 -11.05 2.27
N LEU A 93 -5.72 -11.43 3.54
CA LEU A 93 -6.24 -12.71 3.97
C LEU A 93 -7.76 -12.80 3.73
N ASP A 94 -8.48 -11.72 4.00
CA ASP A 94 -9.93 -11.67 3.77
C ASP A 94 -10.26 -11.78 2.29
N MET A 95 -9.41 -11.23 1.43
CA MET A 95 -9.56 -11.32 -0.02
C MET A 95 -9.00 -12.63 -0.58
N ARG A 96 -8.52 -13.51 0.28
CA ARG A 96 -7.94 -14.80 -0.09
C ARG A 96 -6.74 -14.68 -1.03
N ARG A 97 -5.93 -13.63 -0.81
CA ARG A 97 -4.69 -13.47 -1.56
C ARG A 97 -3.69 -14.51 -1.10
N LYS A 98 -3.07 -15.21 -2.04
CA LYS A 98 -2.19 -16.34 -1.71
C LYS A 98 -0.75 -15.93 -1.52
N GLU A 99 -0.24 -15.06 -2.36
CA GLU A 99 1.15 -14.62 -2.28
C GLU A 99 1.17 -13.14 -1.92
N ILE A 100 1.72 -12.82 -0.76
CA ILE A 100 1.72 -11.47 -0.23
C ILE A 100 3.15 -11.03 0.04
N TRP A 101 3.57 -9.94 -0.59
CA TRP A 101 4.90 -9.36 -0.41
C TRP A 101 4.76 -8.05 0.34
N ILE A 102 5.54 -7.87 1.40
CA ILE A 102 5.53 -6.63 2.19
C ILE A 102 6.84 -5.91 1.96
N LEU A 103 6.77 -4.70 1.42
CA LEU A 103 7.94 -3.88 1.13
C LEU A 103 7.97 -2.69 2.09
N GLY A 104 9.12 -2.44 2.69
CA GLY A 104 9.30 -1.30 3.60
C GLY A 104 8.66 -1.48 4.96
N GLY A 105 8.24 -2.69 5.31
CA GLY A 105 7.52 -2.91 6.56
C GLY A 105 8.40 -2.96 7.81
N THR A 106 9.69 -3.00 7.63
CA THR A 106 10.63 -3.08 8.76
C THR A 106 11.45 -1.80 8.89
N GLY A 107 10.75 -0.72 8.89
CA GLY A 107 11.40 0.58 9.00
C GLY A 107 12.19 0.77 10.29
#